data_817e2d46d09a6ba524ce388f70973240
#
_entry.id   817e2d46d09a6ba524ce388f70973240
#
_cell.length_a   1.000
_cell.length_b   1.000
_cell.length_c   1.000
_cell.angle_alpha   90.00
_cell.angle_beta   90.00
_cell.angle_gamma   90.00
#
_symmetry.space_group_name_H-M   'P 1'
#
loop_
_entity.id
_entity.type
_entity.pdbx_description
1 polymer ?
#
loop_
_entity_poly.entity_id
_entity_poly.type
_entity_poly.pdbx_seq_one_letter_code
_entity_poly.pdbx_strand_id
1 'polypeptide(L)'
;SDQALSFTTVDNCILDGFVVITKIGGYIILFSVIAQISSILLSHFGVIKLLILGLLEITTGIHYISQSSLLSDAKIVLIITITAFGGLSSLAQTKSVIGDYGLSIKTYLKYKFVNCIAAFFLSMLYVLFVLK
;
A
#
# COMPACT_ATOMS: atom_id res chain seq x y z
N SER A 1 27.81 -18.52 22.95
CA SER A 1 28.04 -17.28 23.72
C SER A 1 26.69 -16.63 23.94
N ASP A 2 26.23 -16.72 25.21
CA ASP A 2 25.02 -16.03 25.67
C ASP A 2 25.22 -14.53 25.51
N GLN A 3 24.61 -13.94 24.49
CA GLN A 3 24.45 -12.48 24.45
C GLN A 3 23.39 -12.17 25.51
N ALA A 4 23.88 -11.88 26.72
CA ALA A 4 23.03 -11.37 27.79
C ALA A 4 22.30 -10.11 27.26
N LEU A 5 20.97 -10.09 27.40
CA LEU A 5 20.14 -8.91 27.12
C LEU A 5 20.66 -7.75 27.97
N SER A 6 21.47 -6.89 27.37
CA SER A 6 21.97 -5.68 28.00
C SER A 6 20.93 -4.57 27.85
N PHE A 7 20.76 -3.72 28.83
CA PHE A 7 19.94 -2.50 28.73
C PHE A 7 20.30 -1.69 27.48
N THR A 8 21.59 -1.58 27.15
CA THR A 8 22.06 -0.90 25.93
C THR A 8 21.51 -1.53 24.66
N THR A 9 21.39 -2.88 24.60
CA THR A 9 20.79 -3.58 23.46
C THR A 9 19.31 -3.24 23.34
N VAL A 10 18.58 -3.19 24.45
CA VAL A 10 17.16 -2.80 24.48
C VAL A 10 16.98 -1.36 24.01
N ASP A 11 17.78 -0.43 24.52
CA ASP A 11 17.72 0.98 24.13
C ASP A 11 17.98 1.16 22.62
N ASN A 12 18.99 0.48 22.09
CA ASN A 12 19.28 0.51 20.65
C ASN A 12 18.10 -0.06 19.82
N CYS A 13 17.50 -1.16 20.24
CA CYS A 13 16.33 -1.72 19.55
C CYS A 13 15.14 -0.75 19.56
N ILE A 14 14.92 -0.03 20.66
CA ILE A 14 13.87 1.00 20.76
C ILE A 14 14.15 2.14 19.79
N LEU A 15 15.38 2.66 19.76
CA LEU A 15 15.78 3.73 18.84
C LEU A 15 15.65 3.32 17.38
N ASP A 16 16.08 2.12 17.03
CA ASP A 16 15.93 1.57 15.68
C ASP A 16 14.44 1.45 15.30
N GLY A 17 13.60 1.02 16.23
CA GLY A 17 12.14 1.00 16.05
C GLY A 17 11.56 2.39 15.76
N PHE A 18 11.96 3.43 16.49
CA PHE A 18 11.54 4.81 16.23
C PHE A 18 12.00 5.31 14.86
N VAL A 19 13.22 5.00 14.45
CA VAL A 19 13.71 5.35 13.10
C VAL A 19 12.87 4.70 12.01
N VAL A 20 12.53 3.42 12.17
CA VAL A 20 11.68 2.69 11.21
C VAL A 20 10.28 3.30 11.13
N ILE A 21 9.63 3.54 12.27
CA ILE A 21 8.27 4.13 12.33
C ILE A 21 8.27 5.53 11.70
N THR A 22 9.28 6.34 11.98
CA THR A 22 9.41 7.69 11.41
C THR A 22 9.58 7.64 9.89
N LYS A 23 10.38 6.73 9.36
CA LYS A 23 10.54 6.52 7.90
C LYS A 23 9.21 6.10 7.27
N ILE A 24 8.51 5.12 7.84
CA ILE A 24 7.21 4.64 7.34
C ILE A 24 6.21 5.79 7.33
N GLY A 25 6.04 6.51 8.44
CA GLY A 25 5.15 7.66 8.54
C GLY A 25 5.48 8.77 7.53
N GLY A 26 6.77 9.07 7.35
CA GLY A 26 7.25 10.04 6.37
C GLY A 26 6.86 9.68 4.93
N TYR A 27 7.00 8.40 4.54
CA TYR A 27 6.57 7.94 3.22
C TYR A 27 5.04 8.01 3.04
N ILE A 28 4.26 7.64 4.05
CA ILE A 28 2.80 7.75 3.99
C ILE A 28 2.40 9.21 3.76
N ILE A 29 2.93 10.14 4.53
CA ILE A 29 2.64 11.57 4.39
C ILE A 29 3.05 12.07 2.99
N LEU A 30 4.27 11.76 2.55
CA LEU A 30 4.76 12.17 1.23
C LEU A 30 3.84 11.70 0.10
N PHE A 31 3.53 10.41 0.07
CA PHE A 31 2.68 9.84 -0.98
C PHE A 31 1.22 10.30 -0.87
N SER A 32 0.71 10.57 0.34
CA SER A 32 -0.63 11.15 0.52
C SER A 32 -0.70 12.57 -0.07
N VAL A 33 0.33 13.39 0.12
CA VAL A 33 0.41 14.72 -0.50
C VAL A 33 0.47 14.61 -2.02
N ILE A 34 1.31 13.72 -2.56
CA ILE A 34 1.38 13.48 -4.01
C ILE A 34 0.03 13.01 -4.55
N ALA A 35 -0.64 12.09 -3.87
CA ALA A 35 -1.95 11.61 -4.26
C ALA A 35 -3.00 12.73 -4.23
N GLN A 36 -2.97 13.60 -3.22
CA GLN A 36 -3.88 14.74 -3.14
C GLN A 36 -3.68 15.73 -4.30
N ILE A 37 -2.44 16.09 -4.63
CA ILE A 37 -2.13 16.93 -5.81
C ILE A 37 -2.60 16.21 -7.08
N SER A 38 -2.32 14.93 -7.24
CA SER A 38 -2.77 14.14 -8.38
C SER A 38 -4.30 14.10 -8.50
N SER A 39 -5.03 14.11 -7.38
CA SER A 39 -6.49 14.10 -7.37
C SER A 39 -7.10 15.36 -8.00
N ILE A 40 -6.41 16.50 -7.87
CA ILE A 40 -6.81 17.77 -8.47
C ILE A 40 -6.53 17.74 -9.98
N LEU A 41 -5.31 17.34 -10.36
CA LEU A 41 -4.90 17.27 -11.75
C LEU A 41 -5.72 16.28 -12.59
N LEU A 42 -6.13 15.17 -11.96
CA LEU A 42 -6.89 14.09 -12.59
C LEU A 42 -8.40 14.23 -12.39
N SER A 43 -8.92 15.42 -12.08
CA SER A 43 -10.35 15.63 -11.76
C SER A 43 -11.29 15.15 -12.87
N HIS A 44 -10.87 15.19 -14.13
CA HIS A 44 -11.69 14.79 -15.29
C HIS A 44 -11.54 13.31 -15.73
N PHE A 45 -10.66 12.54 -15.08
CA PHE A 45 -10.33 11.19 -15.55
C PHE A 45 -11.12 10.05 -14.91
N GLY A 46 -12.22 10.33 -14.18
CA GLY A 46 -13.14 9.32 -13.66
C GLY A 46 -12.45 8.15 -12.94
N VAL A 47 -12.66 6.92 -13.41
CA VAL A 47 -12.12 5.69 -12.81
C VAL A 47 -10.59 5.63 -12.87
N ILE A 48 -9.98 6.19 -13.90
CA ILE A 48 -8.50 6.23 -14.04
C ILE A 48 -7.89 7.00 -12.89
N LYS A 49 -8.50 8.11 -12.46
CA LYS A 49 -8.11 8.85 -11.27
C LYS A 49 -8.07 7.93 -10.04
N LEU A 50 -9.12 7.16 -9.81
CA LEU A 50 -9.23 6.27 -8.65
C LEU A 50 -8.12 5.22 -8.63
N LEU A 51 -7.81 4.63 -9.78
CA LEU A 51 -6.73 3.67 -9.93
C LEU A 51 -5.35 4.30 -9.65
N ILE A 52 -5.09 5.48 -10.20
CA ILE A 52 -3.81 6.18 -9.99
C ILE A 52 -3.63 6.55 -8.51
N LEU A 53 -4.67 7.06 -7.85
CA LEU A 53 -4.61 7.40 -6.43
C LEU A 53 -4.35 6.17 -5.57
N GLY A 54 -5.04 5.06 -5.84
CA GLY A 54 -4.82 3.78 -5.14
C GLY A 54 -3.43 3.18 -5.38
N LEU A 55 -2.86 3.38 -6.59
CA LEU A 55 -1.50 2.97 -6.89
C LEU A 55 -0.44 3.86 -6.19
N LEU A 56 -0.71 5.13 -6.00
CA LEU A 56 0.18 6.03 -5.27
C LEU A 56 0.16 5.73 -3.77
N GLU A 57 -1.03 5.80 -3.17
CA GLU A 57 -1.22 5.63 -1.74
C GLU A 57 -2.59 4.97 -1.47
N ILE A 58 -2.55 3.84 -0.80
CA ILE A 58 -3.70 2.94 -0.61
C ILE A 58 -4.83 3.58 0.18
N THR A 59 -4.54 4.28 1.28
CA THR A 59 -5.59 4.85 2.15
C THR A 59 -6.33 5.98 1.45
N THR A 60 -5.61 6.83 0.76
CA THR A 60 -6.16 7.90 -0.10
C THR A 60 -6.98 7.31 -1.24
N GLY A 61 -6.47 6.27 -1.91
CA GLY A 61 -7.19 5.57 -2.99
C GLY A 61 -8.52 4.97 -2.51
N ILE A 62 -8.51 4.25 -1.39
CA ILE A 62 -9.72 3.67 -0.79
C ILE A 62 -10.73 4.77 -0.44
N HIS A 63 -10.28 5.88 0.14
CA HIS A 63 -11.14 7.01 0.47
C HIS A 63 -11.88 7.54 -0.78
N TYR A 64 -11.16 7.83 -1.86
CA TYR A 64 -11.78 8.31 -3.09
C TYR A 64 -12.68 7.29 -3.77
N ILE A 65 -12.32 5.99 -3.77
CA ILE A 65 -13.16 4.93 -4.32
C ILE A 65 -14.45 4.81 -3.51
N SER A 66 -14.38 4.83 -2.18
CA SER A 66 -15.57 4.71 -1.32
C SER A 66 -16.58 5.83 -1.54
N GLN A 67 -16.10 7.04 -1.81
CA GLN A 67 -16.95 8.23 -2.08
C GLN A 67 -17.35 8.39 -3.55
N SER A 68 -16.84 7.56 -4.45
CA SER A 68 -17.18 7.63 -5.88
C SER A 68 -18.63 7.19 -6.16
N SER A 69 -19.13 7.52 -7.35
CA SER A 69 -20.44 7.07 -7.83
C SER A 69 -20.44 5.65 -8.44
N LEU A 70 -19.36 4.89 -8.27
CA LEU A 70 -19.29 3.52 -8.75
C LEU A 70 -20.30 2.61 -8.03
N LEU A 71 -20.73 1.55 -8.71
CA LEU A 71 -21.53 0.49 -8.10
C LEU A 71 -20.77 -0.16 -6.94
N SER A 72 -21.49 -0.60 -5.91
CA SER A 72 -20.90 -1.23 -4.72
C SER A 72 -19.97 -2.38 -5.06
N ASP A 73 -20.37 -3.23 -6.00
CA ASP A 73 -19.59 -4.37 -6.49
C ASP A 73 -18.24 -3.94 -7.07
N ALA A 74 -18.27 -2.89 -7.92
CA ALA A 74 -17.04 -2.35 -8.50
C ALA A 74 -16.12 -1.74 -7.44
N LYS A 75 -16.67 -1.06 -6.42
CA LYS A 75 -15.89 -0.55 -5.28
C LYS A 75 -15.20 -1.67 -4.52
N ILE A 76 -15.92 -2.76 -4.21
CA ILE A 76 -15.37 -3.92 -3.51
C ILE A 76 -14.19 -4.49 -4.29
N VAL A 77 -14.36 -4.77 -5.59
CA VAL A 77 -13.29 -5.32 -6.43
C VAL A 77 -12.09 -4.40 -6.49
N LEU A 78 -12.30 -3.10 -6.72
CA LEU A 78 -11.21 -2.12 -6.78
C LEU A 78 -10.46 -2.01 -5.45
N ILE A 79 -11.18 -1.90 -4.33
CA ILE A 79 -10.57 -1.77 -3.01
C ILE A 79 -9.72 -3.01 -2.67
N ILE A 80 -10.26 -4.22 -2.89
CA ILE A 80 -9.52 -5.46 -2.64
C ILE A 80 -8.26 -5.53 -3.52
N THR A 81 -8.39 -5.17 -4.80
CA THR A 81 -7.28 -5.22 -5.76
C THR A 81 -6.16 -4.24 -5.40
N ILE A 82 -6.48 -2.96 -5.12
CA ILE A 82 -5.45 -1.99 -4.74
C ILE A 82 -4.85 -2.29 -3.37
N THR A 83 -5.62 -2.86 -2.45
CA THR A 83 -5.13 -3.29 -1.14
C THR A 83 -4.11 -4.42 -1.29
N ALA A 84 -4.36 -5.39 -2.15
CA ALA A 84 -3.42 -6.48 -2.44
C ALA A 84 -2.11 -5.99 -3.07
N PHE A 85 -2.16 -4.94 -3.90
CA PHE A 85 -0.95 -4.28 -4.42
C PHE A 85 -0.24 -3.47 -3.34
N GLY A 86 -0.96 -2.72 -2.52
CA GLY A 86 -0.45 -1.94 -1.40
C GLY A 86 0.10 -0.56 -1.74
N GLY A 87 0.10 -0.15 -3.02
CA GLY A 87 0.54 1.15 -3.49
C GLY A 87 2.07 1.35 -3.53
N LEU A 88 2.51 2.39 -4.22
CA LEU A 88 3.92 2.78 -4.32
C LEU A 88 4.50 3.24 -2.98
N SER A 89 3.67 3.85 -2.13
CA SER A 89 4.04 4.23 -0.77
C SER A 89 4.56 3.01 0.01
N SER A 90 3.84 1.87 -0.01
CA SER A 90 4.27 0.66 0.69
C SER A 90 5.56 0.05 0.12
N LEU A 91 5.78 0.18 -1.20
CA LEU A 91 7.03 -0.25 -1.84
C LEU A 91 8.22 0.58 -1.37
N ALA A 92 8.04 1.91 -1.30
CA ALA A 92 9.07 2.82 -0.80
C ALA A 92 9.38 2.57 0.68
N GLN A 93 8.35 2.38 1.51
CA GLN A 93 8.48 2.00 2.92
C GLN A 93 9.25 0.69 3.07
N THR A 94 8.84 -0.36 2.36
CA THR A 94 9.50 -1.66 2.39
C THR A 94 10.97 -1.54 1.99
N LYS A 95 11.27 -0.84 0.88
CA LYS A 95 12.64 -0.61 0.44
C LYS A 95 13.48 0.12 1.49
N SER A 96 12.91 1.12 2.16
CA SER A 96 13.63 1.92 3.16
C SER A 96 13.96 1.15 4.45
N VAL A 97 13.20 0.09 4.76
CA VAL A 97 13.38 -0.73 5.96
C VAL A 97 14.24 -1.96 5.67
N ILE A 98 14.05 -2.60 4.50
CA ILE A 98 14.82 -3.78 4.10
C ILE A 98 16.31 -3.44 3.94
N GLY A 99 16.66 -2.22 3.51
CA GLY A 99 18.03 -1.75 3.40
C GLY A 99 18.93 -2.73 2.63
N ASP A 100 20.08 -3.02 3.22
CA ASP A 100 21.13 -3.86 2.63
C ASP A 100 21.02 -5.35 3.03
N TYR A 101 19.88 -5.80 3.55
CA TYR A 101 19.68 -7.20 3.98
C TYR A 101 19.62 -8.22 2.83
N GLY A 102 20.04 -7.85 1.61
CA GLY A 102 20.11 -8.74 0.46
C GLY A 102 18.74 -9.13 -0.15
N LEU A 103 17.65 -8.54 0.31
CA LEU A 103 16.31 -8.79 -0.20
C LEU A 103 16.04 -7.98 -1.47
N SER A 104 15.57 -8.65 -2.52
CA SER A 104 15.31 -8.02 -3.82
C SER A 104 13.95 -7.34 -3.86
N ILE A 105 13.94 -6.01 -3.96
CA ILE A 105 12.71 -5.23 -4.17
C ILE A 105 12.02 -5.59 -5.51
N LYS A 106 12.79 -5.99 -6.52
CA LYS A 106 12.24 -6.43 -7.81
C LYS A 106 11.43 -7.72 -7.65
N THR A 107 11.94 -8.67 -6.88
CA THR A 107 11.25 -9.93 -6.56
C THR A 107 10.00 -9.65 -5.74
N TYR A 108 10.09 -8.78 -4.74
CA TYR A 108 8.94 -8.35 -3.95
C TYR A 108 7.83 -7.73 -4.83
N LEU A 109 8.20 -6.81 -5.72
CA LEU A 109 7.26 -6.17 -6.65
C LEU A 109 6.59 -7.21 -7.58
N LYS A 110 7.33 -8.19 -8.08
CA LYS A 110 6.78 -9.28 -8.91
C LYS A 110 5.69 -10.05 -8.16
N TYR A 111 5.94 -10.44 -6.90
CA TYR A 111 4.93 -11.13 -6.09
C TYR A 111 3.73 -10.25 -5.75
N LYS A 112 3.94 -8.95 -5.55
CA LYS A 112 2.84 -8.00 -5.36
C LYS A 112 1.91 -7.93 -6.58
N PHE A 113 2.45 -7.94 -7.80
CA PHE A 113 1.64 -8.01 -9.02
C PHE A 113 0.86 -9.32 -9.12
N VAL A 114 1.48 -10.46 -8.85
CA VAL A 114 0.79 -11.77 -8.84
C VAL A 114 -0.35 -11.77 -7.82
N ASN A 115 -0.10 -11.26 -6.61
CA ASN A 115 -1.12 -11.15 -5.56
C ASN A 115 -2.26 -10.22 -5.96
N CYS A 116 -1.96 -9.09 -6.60
CA CYS A 116 -2.94 -8.15 -7.12
C CYS A 116 -3.86 -8.80 -8.16
N ILE A 117 -3.29 -9.54 -9.11
CA ILE A 117 -4.05 -10.27 -10.14
C ILE A 117 -4.94 -11.35 -9.48
N ALA A 118 -4.40 -12.14 -8.56
CA ALA A 118 -5.17 -13.14 -7.83
C ALA A 118 -6.33 -12.51 -7.04
N ALA A 119 -6.07 -11.42 -6.32
CA ALA A 119 -7.07 -10.69 -5.56
C ALA A 119 -8.18 -10.11 -6.46
N PHE A 120 -7.82 -9.60 -7.63
CA PHE A 120 -8.80 -9.13 -8.63
C PHE A 120 -9.75 -10.25 -9.06
N PHE A 121 -9.24 -11.40 -9.49
CA PHE A 121 -10.08 -12.51 -9.92
C PHE A 121 -10.91 -13.09 -8.79
N LEU A 122 -10.35 -13.27 -7.59
CA LEU A 122 -11.07 -13.78 -6.44
C LEU A 122 -12.18 -12.84 -6.00
N SER A 123 -11.94 -11.53 -6.00
CA SER A 123 -12.98 -10.54 -5.67
C SER A 123 -14.08 -10.48 -6.72
N MET A 124 -13.76 -10.62 -8.00
CA MET A 124 -14.74 -10.75 -9.08
C MET A 124 -15.64 -11.99 -8.90
N LEU A 125 -15.03 -13.14 -8.60
CA LEU A 125 -15.78 -14.38 -8.33
C LEU A 125 -16.68 -14.23 -7.09
N TYR A 126 -16.17 -13.63 -6.03
CA TYR A 126 -16.94 -13.37 -4.82
C TYR A 126 -18.19 -12.51 -5.11
N VAL A 127 -18.02 -11.42 -5.85
CA VAL A 127 -19.14 -10.55 -6.24
C VAL A 127 -20.16 -11.30 -7.08
N LEU A 128 -19.70 -12.12 -8.04
CA LEU A 128 -20.59 -12.86 -8.94
C LEU A 128 -21.39 -13.97 -8.25
N PHE A 129 -20.80 -14.68 -7.29
CA PHE A 129 -21.39 -15.88 -6.71
C PHE A 129 -21.96 -15.68 -5.30
N VAL A 130 -21.55 -14.66 -4.57
CA VAL A 130 -21.94 -14.46 -3.17
C VAL A 130 -22.83 -13.24 -2.99
N LEU A 131 -22.62 -12.15 -3.75
CA LEU A 131 -23.38 -10.91 -3.60
C LEU A 131 -24.54 -10.77 -4.59
N LYS A 132 -24.66 -11.69 -5.55
CA LYS A 132 -25.83 -11.82 -6.43
C LYS A 132 -26.67 -13.01 -6.02
#